data_c25c7b23ae832420d7068e4a6882c57c
#
_entry.id   c25c7b23ae832420d7068e4a6882c57c
#
_cell.length_a   1.000
_cell.length_b   1.000
_cell.length_c   1.000
_cell.angle_alpha   90.00
_cell.angle_beta   90.00
_cell.angle_gamma   90.00
#
_symmetry.space_group_name_H-M   'P 1'
#
loop_
_entity.id
_entity.type
_entity.pdbx_description
1 polymer ?
#
loop_
_entity_poly.entity_id
_entity_poly.type
_entity_poly.pdbx_seq_one_letter_code
_entity_poly.pdbx_strand_id
1 'polypeptide(L)'
;EKIPMLGREDIKRQSEPFSYKVKEEEKTTVVHSPMFTSGIAYIKLLFDMNVIPKEDLPYASLLKSVLGYVDTENFTYRDLTSEIHLNSGGLDFYVSSWEDLNEKGAFKGAFTAGIKVLYEKVGFAQDGIGKTKEDIHMIYKKTKQYKALKKELEDDLDSRGLISEPYKDKVDEY
;
A
#
# COMPACT_ATOMS: atom_id res chain seq x y z
N GLU A 1 -2.49 8.97 -45.14
CA GLU A 1 -2.16 7.73 -44.41
C GLU A 1 -3.45 7.12 -43.93
N LYS A 2 -3.72 5.83 -44.28
CA LYS A 2 -4.89 5.11 -43.75
C LYS A 2 -4.49 4.53 -42.40
N ILE A 3 -5.26 4.87 -41.35
CA ILE A 3 -5.13 4.21 -40.05
C ILE A 3 -5.47 2.73 -40.24
N PRO A 4 -4.57 1.78 -39.88
CA PRO A 4 -4.89 0.36 -39.98
C PRO A 4 -6.07 0.04 -39.06
N MET A 5 -7.09 -0.59 -39.63
CA MET A 5 -8.28 -1.06 -38.92
C MET A 5 -8.04 -2.49 -38.43
N LEU A 6 -8.33 -2.76 -37.16
CA LEU A 6 -8.30 -4.11 -36.61
C LEU A 6 -9.38 -4.96 -37.25
N GLY A 7 -9.00 -6.11 -37.80
CA GLY A 7 -9.87 -7.15 -38.31
C GLY A 7 -10.16 -8.23 -37.25
N ARG A 8 -11.09 -9.14 -37.54
CA ARG A 8 -11.37 -10.29 -36.65
C ARG A 8 -10.18 -11.23 -36.50
N GLU A 9 -9.32 -11.29 -37.51
CA GLU A 9 -8.09 -12.07 -37.59
C GLU A 9 -7.02 -11.57 -36.62
N ASP A 10 -7.05 -10.28 -36.27
CA ASP A 10 -6.11 -9.68 -35.34
C ASP A 10 -6.43 -10.01 -33.87
N ILE A 11 -7.63 -10.56 -33.62
CA ILE A 11 -8.07 -10.95 -32.29
C ILE A 11 -7.55 -12.35 -31.99
N LYS A 12 -6.57 -12.43 -31.08
CA LYS A 12 -6.08 -13.72 -30.60
C LYS A 12 -7.18 -14.44 -29.81
N ARG A 13 -7.44 -15.72 -30.13
CA ARG A 13 -8.46 -16.55 -29.44
C ARG A 13 -8.10 -16.84 -27.98
N GLN A 14 -6.80 -16.83 -27.66
CA GLN A 14 -6.28 -17.00 -26.30
C GLN A 14 -5.29 -15.89 -26.02
N SER A 15 -5.40 -15.31 -24.84
CA SER A 15 -4.38 -14.38 -24.34
C SER A 15 -3.08 -15.15 -24.10
N GLU A 16 -1.96 -14.48 -24.34
CA GLU A 16 -0.67 -15.04 -23.94
C GLU A 16 -0.63 -15.25 -22.44
N PRO A 17 -0.10 -16.38 -21.94
CA PRO A 17 0.00 -16.61 -20.51
C PRO A 17 0.87 -15.53 -19.88
N PHE A 18 0.39 -15.00 -18.76
CA PHE A 18 1.14 -14.02 -18.00
C PHE A 18 2.42 -14.66 -17.43
N SER A 19 3.59 -14.16 -17.83
CA SER A 19 4.87 -14.69 -17.37
C SER A 19 5.29 -14.00 -16.08
N TYR A 20 5.57 -14.79 -15.05
CA TYR A 20 6.13 -14.30 -13.80
C TYR A 20 7.07 -15.33 -13.18
N LYS A 21 7.95 -14.82 -12.30
CA LYS A 21 8.86 -15.64 -11.49
C LYS A 21 8.57 -15.34 -10.02
N VAL A 22 8.52 -16.38 -9.21
CA VAL A 22 8.35 -16.26 -7.76
C VAL A 22 9.66 -16.63 -7.08
N LYS A 23 10.09 -15.82 -6.15
CA LYS A 23 11.24 -16.06 -5.29
C LYS A 23 10.83 -15.78 -3.84
N GLU A 24 11.14 -16.71 -2.96
CA GLU A 24 11.01 -16.52 -1.53
C GLU A 24 12.33 -15.95 -0.97
N GLU A 25 12.27 -14.82 -0.31
CA GLU A 25 13.40 -14.20 0.36
C GLU A 25 13.07 -13.96 1.83
N GLU A 26 13.70 -14.72 2.72
CA GLU A 26 13.44 -14.70 4.17
C GLU A 26 11.94 -14.88 4.49
N LYS A 27 11.23 -13.78 4.75
CA LYS A 27 9.78 -13.76 5.07
C LYS A 27 8.95 -13.04 4.00
N THR A 28 9.50 -12.84 2.82
CA THR A 28 8.87 -12.04 1.76
C THR A 28 8.82 -12.82 0.46
N THR A 29 7.64 -12.94 -0.11
CA THR A 29 7.46 -13.49 -1.46
C THR A 29 7.66 -12.37 -2.48
N VAL A 30 8.64 -12.52 -3.36
CA VAL A 30 8.91 -11.60 -4.46
C VAL A 30 8.34 -12.17 -5.74
N VAL A 31 7.42 -11.46 -6.37
CA VAL A 31 6.84 -11.82 -7.68
C VAL A 31 7.39 -10.86 -8.72
N HIS A 32 8.15 -11.36 -9.66
CA HIS A 32 8.72 -10.59 -10.75
C HIS A 32 8.07 -10.97 -12.07
N SER A 33 7.44 -10.01 -12.74
CA SER A 33 6.88 -10.16 -14.08
C SER A 33 7.70 -9.35 -15.08
N PRO A 34 8.57 -10.00 -15.88
CA PRO A 34 9.33 -9.32 -16.91
C PRO A 34 8.41 -8.94 -18.06
N MET A 35 8.29 -7.64 -18.33
CA MET A 35 7.56 -7.12 -19.48
C MET A 35 8.22 -5.86 -20.01
N PHE A 36 7.97 -5.55 -21.26
CA PHE A 36 8.46 -4.32 -21.86
C PHE A 36 7.70 -3.11 -21.30
N THR A 37 8.41 -2.25 -20.57
CA THR A 37 7.85 -1.07 -19.88
C THR A 37 8.53 0.24 -20.28
N SER A 38 9.26 0.25 -21.40
CA SER A 38 9.98 1.45 -21.90
C SER A 38 10.91 2.08 -20.83
N GLY A 39 11.60 1.24 -20.05
CA GLY A 39 12.56 1.72 -19.04
C GLY A 39 11.94 2.12 -17.70
N ILE A 40 10.67 1.81 -17.46
CA ILE A 40 9.98 2.09 -16.20
C ILE A 40 9.84 0.80 -15.37
N ALA A 41 10.26 0.85 -14.12
CA ALA A 41 9.98 -0.19 -13.13
C ALA A 41 8.72 0.17 -12.33
N TYR A 42 7.82 -0.79 -12.21
CA TYR A 42 6.63 -0.72 -11.36
C TYR A 42 6.87 -1.63 -10.16
N ILE A 43 6.99 -1.05 -8.99
CA ILE A 43 7.26 -1.77 -7.74
C ILE A 43 6.04 -1.65 -6.85
N LYS A 44 5.55 -2.77 -6.31
CA LYS A 44 4.41 -2.80 -5.39
C LYS A 44 4.77 -3.62 -4.16
N LEU A 45 4.49 -3.06 -3.00
CA LEU A 45 4.51 -3.76 -1.72
C LEU A 45 3.08 -4.06 -1.32
N LEU A 46 2.78 -5.33 -1.11
CA LEU A 46 1.47 -5.79 -0.68
C LEU A 46 1.56 -6.29 0.76
N PHE A 47 0.74 -5.71 1.61
CA PHE A 47 0.60 -6.09 3.01
C PHE A 47 -0.75 -6.79 3.19
N ASP A 48 -0.74 -8.00 3.74
CA ASP A 48 -1.96 -8.78 3.97
C ASP A 48 -2.83 -8.07 5.01
N MET A 49 -4.05 -7.72 4.61
CA MET A 49 -5.03 -7.09 5.49
C MET A 49 -5.91 -8.11 6.23
N ASN A 50 -5.84 -9.39 5.90
CA ASN A 50 -6.62 -10.41 6.58
C ASN A 50 -6.14 -10.67 8.02
N VAL A 51 -4.94 -10.19 8.35
CA VAL A 51 -4.39 -10.23 9.72
C VAL A 51 -4.89 -9.07 10.60
N ILE A 52 -5.58 -8.09 10.00
CA ILE A 52 -6.10 -6.92 10.71
C ILE A 52 -7.50 -7.24 11.24
N PRO A 53 -7.79 -6.99 12.52
CA PRO A 53 -9.14 -7.10 13.07
C PRO A 53 -10.15 -6.27 12.26
N LYS A 54 -11.38 -6.75 12.15
CA LYS A 54 -12.43 -6.07 11.35
C LYS A 54 -12.71 -4.64 11.81
N GLU A 55 -12.65 -4.43 13.09
CA GLU A 55 -12.80 -3.12 13.74
C GLU A 55 -11.73 -2.12 13.35
N ASP A 56 -10.53 -2.59 12.98
CA ASP A 56 -9.37 -1.75 12.61
C ASP A 56 -9.29 -1.48 11.10
N LEU A 57 -10.08 -2.14 10.27
CA LEU A 57 -10.09 -1.93 8.81
C LEU A 57 -10.37 -0.47 8.40
N PRO A 58 -11.27 0.29 9.06
CA PRO A 58 -11.44 1.71 8.76
C PRO A 58 -10.17 2.54 8.94
N TYR A 59 -9.33 2.20 9.93
CA TYR A 59 -8.07 2.89 10.17
C TYR A 59 -7.02 2.63 9.09
N ALA A 60 -7.00 1.42 8.52
CA ALA A 60 -6.15 1.13 7.36
C ALA A 60 -6.56 1.99 6.16
N SER A 61 -7.86 2.24 5.98
CA SER A 61 -8.37 3.15 4.95
C SER A 61 -8.00 4.61 5.23
N LEU A 62 -8.02 5.04 6.49
CA LEU A 62 -7.57 6.37 6.89
C LEU A 62 -6.06 6.52 6.69
N LEU A 63 -5.27 5.50 7.07
CA LEU A 63 -3.82 5.50 6.92
C LEU A 63 -3.41 5.78 5.47
N LYS A 64 -4.02 5.10 4.47
CA LYS A 64 -3.71 5.34 3.06
C LYS A 64 -3.92 6.80 2.63
N SER A 65 -4.87 7.50 3.27
CA SER A 65 -5.20 8.89 2.93
C SER A 65 -4.26 9.90 3.57
N VAL A 66 -3.54 9.49 4.62
CA VAL A 66 -2.61 10.34 5.37
C VAL A 66 -1.17 10.14 4.91
N LEU A 67 -0.82 8.92 4.46
CA LEU A 67 0.53 8.61 3.97
C LEU A 67 0.92 9.51 2.80
N GLY A 68 2.09 10.13 2.91
CA GLY A 68 2.59 11.11 1.93
C GLY A 68 2.14 12.56 2.15
N TYR A 69 1.22 12.80 3.09
CA TYR A 69 0.69 14.14 3.41
C TYR A 69 1.05 14.63 4.82
N VAL A 70 1.88 13.89 5.52
CA VAL A 70 2.36 14.23 6.86
C VAL A 70 3.89 14.31 6.87
N ASP A 71 4.41 15.11 7.79
CA ASP A 71 5.85 15.18 8.01
C ASP A 71 6.38 13.84 8.50
N THR A 72 7.59 13.51 8.05
CA THR A 72 8.35 12.34 8.49
C THR A 72 9.50 12.81 9.38
N GLU A 73 10.24 11.87 9.95
CA GLU A 73 11.42 12.19 10.76
C GLU A 73 12.48 13.01 10.00
N ASN A 74 12.63 12.73 8.69
CA ASN A 74 13.70 13.30 7.87
C ASN A 74 13.22 14.35 6.88
N PHE A 75 11.91 14.45 6.62
CA PHE A 75 11.35 15.34 5.62
C PHE A 75 10.06 15.99 6.11
N THR A 76 9.90 17.27 5.82
CA THR A 76 8.56 17.87 5.81
C THR A 76 7.74 17.22 4.69
N TYR A 77 6.42 17.25 4.77
CA TYR A 77 5.57 16.69 3.71
C TYR A 77 5.84 17.34 2.34
N ARG A 78 6.23 18.63 2.31
CA ARG A 78 6.56 19.37 1.09
C ARG A 78 7.84 18.86 0.46
N ASP A 79 8.89 18.69 1.28
CA ASP A 79 10.18 18.20 0.81
C ASP A 79 10.04 16.74 0.36
N LEU A 80 9.29 15.93 1.11
CA LEU A 80 8.98 14.54 0.73
C LEU A 80 8.25 14.47 -0.61
N THR A 81 7.23 15.31 -0.81
CA THR A 81 6.51 15.39 -2.08
C THR A 81 7.44 15.78 -3.23
N SER A 82 8.33 16.74 -3.00
CA SER A 82 9.30 17.16 -3.99
C SER A 82 10.29 16.05 -4.34
N GLU A 83 10.82 15.35 -3.35
CA GLU A 83 11.72 14.20 -3.54
C GLU A 83 11.03 13.04 -4.30
N ILE A 84 9.79 12.74 -3.98
CA ILE A 84 9.01 11.73 -4.72
C ILE A 84 8.87 12.15 -6.19
N HIS A 85 8.51 13.38 -6.48
CA HIS A 85 8.32 13.85 -7.85
C HIS A 85 9.62 13.94 -8.65
N LEU A 86 10.74 14.28 -8.01
CA LEU A 86 12.04 14.34 -8.66
C LEU A 86 12.61 12.96 -9.03
N ASN A 87 12.26 11.95 -8.25
CA ASN A 87 12.87 10.63 -8.35
C ASN A 87 11.93 9.54 -8.85
N SER A 88 10.62 9.81 -8.94
CA SER A 88 9.64 8.81 -9.35
C SER A 88 8.52 9.40 -10.20
N GLY A 89 7.75 8.52 -10.85
CA GLY A 89 6.51 8.87 -11.53
C GLY A 89 5.29 8.89 -10.60
N GLY A 90 5.51 8.83 -9.29
CA GLY A 90 4.49 8.89 -8.24
C GLY A 90 4.55 7.70 -7.28
N LEU A 91 4.11 7.95 -6.07
CA LEU A 91 3.93 6.97 -4.99
C LEU A 91 2.44 6.92 -4.64
N ASP A 92 1.85 5.75 -4.74
CA ASP A 92 0.43 5.54 -4.53
C ASP A 92 0.19 4.58 -3.36
N PHE A 93 -0.81 4.89 -2.53
CA PHE A 93 -1.30 4.01 -1.46
C PHE A 93 -2.76 3.67 -1.70
N TYR A 94 -3.09 2.39 -1.72
CA TYR A 94 -4.48 1.96 -1.91
C TYR A 94 -4.76 0.63 -1.22
N VAL A 95 -6.04 0.39 -0.97
CA VAL A 95 -6.55 -0.87 -0.46
C VAL A 95 -7.29 -1.56 -1.61
N SER A 96 -7.05 -2.84 -1.76
CA SER A 96 -7.72 -3.69 -2.74
C SER A 96 -8.11 -5.02 -2.13
N SER A 97 -9.11 -5.65 -2.71
CA SER A 97 -9.54 -7.00 -2.34
C SER A 97 -9.80 -7.82 -3.59
N TRP A 98 -9.51 -9.10 -3.50
CA TRP A 98 -9.75 -10.09 -4.56
C TRP A 98 -10.53 -11.24 -3.98
N GLU A 99 -11.56 -11.69 -4.69
CA GLU A 99 -12.28 -12.92 -4.39
C GLU A 99 -11.41 -14.12 -4.77
N ASP A 100 -11.41 -15.16 -3.92
CA ASP A 100 -10.77 -16.42 -4.28
C ASP A 100 -11.70 -17.19 -5.22
N LEU A 101 -11.26 -17.45 -6.44
CA LEU A 101 -12.06 -18.15 -7.45
C LEU A 101 -12.31 -19.63 -7.09
N ASN A 102 -11.52 -20.20 -6.19
CA ASN A 102 -11.62 -21.61 -5.77
C ASN A 102 -12.47 -21.78 -4.52
N GLU A 103 -12.70 -20.74 -3.75
CA GLU A 103 -13.44 -20.77 -2.50
C GLU A 103 -14.48 -19.66 -2.45
N LYS A 104 -15.75 -20.03 -2.66
CA LYS A 104 -16.85 -19.07 -2.72
C LYS A 104 -17.00 -18.30 -1.40
N GLY A 105 -16.93 -16.97 -1.51
CA GLY A 105 -17.04 -16.07 -0.37
C GLY A 105 -15.74 -15.83 0.39
N ALA A 106 -14.65 -16.50 0.00
CA ALA A 106 -13.32 -16.17 0.49
C ALA A 106 -12.74 -14.99 -0.29
N PHE A 107 -12.09 -14.07 0.39
CA PHE A 107 -11.43 -12.94 -0.23
C PHE A 107 -10.09 -12.66 0.43
N LYS A 108 -9.19 -12.07 -0.32
CA LYS A 108 -7.88 -11.57 0.16
C LYS A 108 -7.86 -10.06 0.04
N GLY A 109 -7.62 -9.39 1.15
CA GLY A 109 -7.42 -7.95 1.20
C GLY A 109 -5.94 -7.60 1.25
N ALA A 110 -5.53 -6.56 0.55
CA ALA A 110 -4.18 -6.03 0.67
C ALA A 110 -4.18 -4.50 0.75
N PHE A 111 -3.34 -3.99 1.65
CA PHE A 111 -2.88 -2.62 1.60
C PHE A 111 -1.66 -2.59 0.68
N THR A 112 -1.68 -1.74 -0.33
CA THR A 112 -0.63 -1.68 -1.34
C THR A 112 0.03 -0.31 -1.35
N ALA A 113 1.36 -0.30 -1.31
CA ALA A 113 2.19 0.83 -1.64
C ALA A 113 2.83 0.59 -3.01
N GLY A 114 2.58 1.47 -3.97
CA GLY A 114 3.07 1.36 -5.33
C GLY A 114 3.91 2.55 -5.75
N ILE A 115 5.05 2.30 -6.40
CA ILE A 115 5.91 3.34 -6.95
C ILE A 115 6.27 3.02 -8.41
N LYS A 116 6.35 4.06 -9.22
CA LYS A 116 6.84 4.01 -10.61
C LYS A 116 8.16 4.75 -10.69
N VAL A 117 9.20 4.10 -11.17
CA VAL A 117 10.53 4.73 -11.28
C VAL A 117 11.20 4.37 -12.59
N LEU A 118 12.05 5.24 -13.11
CA LEU A 118 12.97 4.88 -14.19
C LEU A 118 13.94 3.81 -13.68
N TYR A 119 14.42 2.92 -14.56
CA TYR A 119 15.37 1.87 -14.18
C TYR A 119 16.63 2.43 -13.51
N GLU A 120 17.12 3.59 -13.96
CA GLU A 120 18.26 4.28 -13.35
C GLU A 120 17.99 4.79 -11.94
N LYS A 121 16.71 4.93 -11.57
CA LYS A 121 16.25 5.39 -10.24
C LYS A 121 15.74 4.26 -9.34
N VAL A 122 15.85 3.00 -9.76
CA VAL A 122 15.43 1.85 -8.95
C VAL A 122 16.17 1.80 -7.61
N GLY A 123 17.45 2.21 -7.57
CA GLY A 123 18.21 2.34 -6.33
C GLY A 123 17.53 3.27 -5.31
N PHE A 124 17.02 4.41 -5.74
CA PHE A 124 16.24 5.31 -4.89
C PHE A 124 15.00 4.62 -4.30
N ALA A 125 14.27 3.87 -5.14
CA ALA A 125 13.10 3.13 -4.67
C ALA A 125 13.49 2.01 -3.68
N GLN A 126 14.61 1.32 -3.91
CA GLN A 126 15.13 0.29 -3.00
C GLN A 126 15.61 0.87 -1.67
N ASP A 127 16.29 2.01 -1.69
CA ASP A 127 16.70 2.73 -0.48
C ASP A 127 15.49 3.24 0.30
N GLY A 128 14.49 3.75 -0.40
CA GLY A 128 13.18 4.11 0.16
C GLY A 128 12.48 2.89 0.78
N ILE A 129 12.46 1.75 0.10
CA ILE A 129 11.89 0.49 0.56
C ILE A 129 12.74 -0.14 1.69
N GLY A 130 14.07 -0.07 1.61
CA GLY A 130 14.97 -0.57 2.65
C GLY A 130 14.82 0.23 3.94
N LYS A 131 14.73 1.55 3.85
CA LYS A 131 14.33 2.43 4.95
C LYS A 131 12.90 2.17 5.38
N THR A 132 12.02 1.78 4.50
CA THR A 132 10.64 1.38 4.80
C THR A 132 10.58 0.09 5.62
N LYS A 133 11.56 -0.82 5.56
CA LYS A 133 11.66 -1.92 6.55
C LYS A 133 11.92 -1.39 7.96
N GLU A 134 12.81 -0.42 8.09
CA GLU A 134 13.06 0.30 9.34
C GLU A 134 11.92 1.26 9.66
N ASP A 135 11.31 1.89 8.65
CA ASP A 135 10.17 2.78 8.77
C ASP A 135 8.85 2.04 9.03
N ILE A 136 8.63 0.85 8.51
CA ILE A 136 7.52 -0.03 8.94
C ILE A 136 7.72 -0.45 10.39
N HIS A 137 8.95 -0.72 10.82
CA HIS A 137 9.25 -0.94 12.23
C HIS A 137 9.09 0.35 13.05
N MET A 138 9.37 1.52 12.47
CA MET A 138 9.10 2.84 13.05
C MET A 138 7.61 3.19 12.99
N ILE A 139 6.90 2.88 11.92
CA ILE A 139 5.44 3.00 11.84
C ILE A 139 4.81 2.08 12.90
N TYR A 140 5.32 0.88 13.09
CA TYR A 140 4.88 0.00 14.19
C TYR A 140 5.25 0.57 15.57
N LYS A 141 6.39 1.22 15.75
CA LYS A 141 6.71 1.98 16.96
C LYS A 141 5.89 3.27 17.09
N LYS A 142 5.63 3.98 15.98
CA LYS A 142 4.73 5.14 15.95
C LYS A 142 3.26 4.73 16.06
N THR A 143 2.91 3.46 15.83
CA THR A 143 1.60 2.93 16.21
C THR A 143 1.40 2.96 17.72
N LYS A 144 2.46 2.96 18.53
CA LYS A 144 2.36 3.31 19.96
C LYS A 144 2.02 4.79 20.19
N GLN A 145 2.60 5.70 19.41
CA GLN A 145 2.25 7.13 19.45
C GLN A 145 0.85 7.36 18.85
N TYR A 146 0.49 6.60 17.80
CA TYR A 146 -0.85 6.59 17.24
C TYR A 146 -1.89 6.02 18.22
N LYS A 147 -1.56 4.96 18.97
CA LYS A 147 -2.41 4.49 20.07
C LYS A 147 -2.58 5.55 21.16
N ALA A 148 -1.54 6.32 21.46
CA ALA A 148 -1.63 7.43 22.41
C ALA A 148 -2.48 8.57 21.83
N LEU A 149 -2.27 8.95 20.56
CA LEU A 149 -3.06 9.97 19.85
C LEU A 149 -4.53 9.52 19.65
N LYS A 150 -4.74 8.24 19.37
CA LYS A 150 -6.07 7.63 19.30
C LYS A 150 -6.77 7.74 20.66
N LYS A 151 -6.07 7.41 21.73
CA LYS A 151 -6.59 7.53 23.10
C LYS A 151 -6.91 8.97 23.47
N GLU A 152 -6.03 9.93 23.16
CA GLU A 152 -6.32 11.38 23.35
C GLU A 152 -7.54 11.82 22.53
N LEU A 153 -7.68 11.36 21.30
CA LEU A 153 -8.83 11.69 20.45
C LEU A 153 -10.12 11.04 20.96
N GLU A 154 -10.05 9.80 21.42
CA GLU A 154 -11.17 9.09 22.02
C GLU A 154 -11.59 9.74 23.34
N ASP A 155 -10.63 10.12 24.19
CA ASP A 155 -10.88 10.84 25.44
C ASP A 155 -11.51 12.23 25.15
N ASP A 156 -11.07 12.94 24.11
CA ASP A 156 -11.66 14.22 23.69
C ASP A 156 -13.09 14.02 23.13
N LEU A 157 -13.30 13.02 22.30
CA LEU A 157 -14.62 12.68 21.73
C LEU A 157 -15.60 12.20 22.81
N ASP A 158 -15.10 11.41 23.78
CA ASP A 158 -15.89 10.96 24.92
C ASP A 158 -16.28 12.14 25.84
N SER A 159 -15.34 13.04 26.13
CA SER A 159 -15.60 14.26 26.88
C SER A 159 -16.69 15.14 26.24
N ARG A 160 -16.89 15.03 24.95
CA ARG A 160 -17.94 15.70 24.16
C ARG A 160 -19.21 14.88 23.99
N GLY A 161 -19.29 13.67 24.56
CA GLY A 161 -20.44 12.77 24.46
C GLY A 161 -20.66 12.21 23.04
N LEU A 162 -19.62 12.15 22.20
CA LEU A 162 -19.69 11.71 20.80
C LEU A 162 -19.36 10.22 20.61
N ILE A 163 -18.90 9.54 21.66
CA ILE A 163 -18.62 8.09 21.66
C ILE A 163 -19.73 7.35 22.40
N SER A 164 -20.29 6.33 21.78
CA SER A 164 -21.31 5.49 22.41
C SER A 164 -20.68 4.45 23.37
N GLU A 165 -21.37 4.14 24.47
CA GLU A 165 -20.97 3.20 25.53
C GLU A 165 -20.32 1.88 25.08
N PRO A 166 -20.76 1.20 23.99
CA PRO A 166 -20.13 -0.04 23.53
C PRO A 166 -18.66 0.08 23.09
N TYR A 167 -18.17 1.28 22.90
CA TYR A 167 -16.77 1.55 22.51
C TYR A 167 -15.84 1.73 23.72
N LYS A 168 -16.37 2.11 24.88
CA LYS A 168 -15.60 2.33 26.10
C LYS A 168 -15.02 1.03 26.65
N ASP A 169 -15.81 -0.04 26.64
CA ASP A 169 -15.43 -1.33 27.23
C ASP A 169 -14.33 -2.08 26.45
N LYS A 170 -14.04 -1.66 25.20
CA LYS A 170 -13.02 -2.31 24.35
C LYS A 170 -11.67 -1.63 24.36
N VAL A 171 -11.54 -0.44 24.93
CA VAL A 171 -10.29 0.33 24.99
C VAL A 171 -9.37 -0.19 26.09
N ASP A 172 -9.91 -0.81 27.14
CA ASP A 172 -9.17 -1.30 28.30
C ASP A 172 -8.59 -2.73 28.13
N GLU A 173 -8.90 -3.44 27.04
CA GLU A 173 -8.44 -4.83 26.80
C GLU A 173 -7.20 -4.93 25.90
N TYR A 174 -6.61 -3.83 25.43
CA TYR A 174 -5.42 -3.82 24.56
C TYR A 174 -4.45 -2.72 25.03
#